data_55ca691dcac5484d34c279b97fdc61f4
#
_entry.id   55ca691dcac5484d34c279b97fdc61f4
#
_cell.length_a   1.000
_cell.length_b   1.000
_cell.length_c   1.000
_cell.angle_alpha   90.00
_cell.angle_beta   90.00
_cell.angle_gamma   90.00
#
_symmetry.space_group_name_H-M   'P 1'
#
loop_
_entity.id
_entity.type
_entity.pdbx_description
1 polymer ?
#
loop_
_entity_poly.entity_id
_entity_poly.type
_entity_poly.pdbx_seq_one_letter_code
_entity_poly.pdbx_strand_id
1 'polypeptide(L)'
;MTTVLMTIATFADLLQEARKQPKPQRLLFVFVRAELPDFPDADQRRRFEQGEGGVLVPVVCVDKSTEELTNMAALVEESRRTGIEWDLVFTAAMDDPKDDAEVERQLQRMMESLQMGNITAYLAFDHHGNAVNVG
;
A
#
# COMPACT_ATOMS: atom_id res chain seq x y z
N MET A 1 -27.95 16.45 -3.55
CA MET A 1 -26.91 15.67 -2.86
C MET A 1 -25.56 16.35 -3.05
N THR A 2 -24.88 16.60 -1.96
CA THR A 2 -23.57 17.25 -2.04
C THR A 2 -22.49 16.19 -2.22
N THR A 3 -21.69 16.32 -3.26
CA THR A 3 -20.54 15.44 -3.44
C THR A 3 -19.36 16.06 -2.69
N VAL A 4 -18.84 15.30 -1.75
CA VAL A 4 -17.64 15.72 -1.03
C VAL A 4 -16.45 15.00 -1.65
N LEU A 5 -15.51 15.77 -2.19
CA LEU A 5 -14.25 15.21 -2.68
C LEU A 5 -13.31 15.05 -1.50
N MET A 6 -13.06 13.81 -1.16
CA MET A 6 -12.17 13.47 -0.05
C MET A 6 -10.75 13.36 -0.59
N THR A 7 -9.84 14.15 -0.02
CA THR A 7 -8.43 14.05 -0.34
C THR A 7 -7.72 13.32 0.79
N ILE A 8 -7.23 12.12 0.50
CA ILE A 8 -6.41 11.36 1.45
C ILE A 8 -4.96 11.71 1.18
N ALA A 9 -4.40 12.51 2.07
CA ALA A 9 -3.00 12.94 1.97
C ALA A 9 -2.09 12.13 2.88
N THR A 10 -2.64 11.51 3.94
CA THR A 10 -1.87 10.77 4.92
C THR A 10 -2.55 9.44 5.25
N PHE A 11 -1.77 8.54 5.84
CA PHE A 11 -2.28 7.27 6.36
C PHE A 11 -3.36 7.49 7.44
N ALA A 12 -3.19 8.53 8.26
CA ALA A 12 -4.19 8.90 9.27
C ALA A 12 -5.54 9.25 8.62
N ASP A 13 -5.52 9.95 7.48
CA ASP A 13 -6.73 10.25 6.71
C ASP A 13 -7.41 8.98 6.22
N LEU A 14 -6.63 8.01 5.73
CA LEU A 14 -7.16 6.72 5.28
C LEU A 14 -7.87 5.98 6.41
N LEU A 15 -7.23 5.90 7.59
CA LEU A 15 -7.81 5.24 8.75
C LEU A 15 -9.11 5.92 9.19
N GLN A 16 -9.12 7.24 9.20
CA GLN A 16 -10.28 8.02 9.58
C GLN A 16 -11.45 7.74 8.63
N GLU A 17 -11.19 7.74 7.33
CA GLU A 17 -12.23 7.45 6.34
C GLU A 17 -12.73 6.01 6.43
N ALA A 18 -11.83 5.05 6.66
CA ALA A 18 -12.22 3.65 6.82
C ALA A 18 -13.13 3.46 8.03
N ARG A 19 -12.83 4.16 9.13
CA ARG A 19 -13.63 4.07 10.36
C ARG A 19 -15.00 4.72 10.25
N LYS A 20 -15.20 5.62 9.29
CA LYS A 20 -16.49 6.28 9.03
C LYS A 20 -17.43 5.45 8.18
N GLN A 21 -16.95 4.37 7.57
CA GLN A 21 -17.78 3.53 6.72
C GLN A 21 -18.88 2.86 7.53
N PRO A 22 -20.10 2.67 6.96
CA PRO A 22 -21.22 2.05 7.69
C PRO A 22 -20.95 0.59 8.07
N LYS A 23 -20.08 -0.10 7.35
CA LYS A 23 -19.69 -1.47 7.65
C LYS A 23 -18.23 -1.51 8.10
N PRO A 24 -17.87 -2.43 9.00
CA PRO A 24 -16.46 -2.62 9.36
C PRO A 24 -15.60 -2.87 8.14
N GLN A 25 -14.42 -2.28 8.11
CA GLN A 25 -13.50 -2.38 6.98
C GLN A 25 -12.31 -3.26 7.33
N ARG A 26 -11.84 -4.00 6.32
CA ARG A 26 -10.57 -4.68 6.36
C ARG A 26 -9.63 -3.95 5.41
N LEU A 27 -8.46 -3.56 5.90
CA LEU A 27 -7.46 -2.87 5.11
C LEU A 27 -6.42 -3.88 4.63
N LEU A 28 -6.07 -3.77 3.35
CA LEU A 28 -5.11 -4.64 2.69
C LEU A 28 -3.84 -3.84 2.40
N PHE A 29 -2.69 -4.43 2.73
CA PHE A 29 -1.40 -3.77 2.55
C PHE A 29 -0.47 -4.67 1.75
N VAL A 30 0.13 -4.10 0.70
CA VAL A 30 1.19 -4.74 -0.05
C VAL A 30 2.42 -3.83 0.02
N PHE A 31 3.43 -4.29 0.74
CA PHE A 31 4.70 -3.58 0.85
C PHE A 31 5.55 -3.92 -0.36
N VAL A 32 6.13 -2.91 -0.98
CA VAL A 32 6.93 -3.08 -2.19
C VAL A 32 8.31 -2.46 -2.04
N ARG A 33 9.26 -3.00 -2.76
CA ARG A 33 10.61 -2.46 -2.89
C ARG A 33 10.82 -2.02 -4.32
N ALA A 34 11.45 -0.85 -4.49
CA ALA A 34 11.85 -0.39 -5.80
C ALA A 34 13.20 -1.03 -6.15
N GLU A 35 13.27 -1.66 -7.31
CA GLU A 35 14.48 -2.33 -7.78
C GLU A 35 14.77 -1.91 -9.22
N LEU A 36 16.04 -1.98 -9.62
CA LEU A 36 16.40 -1.79 -11.00
C LEU A 36 15.85 -2.95 -11.84
N PRO A 37 15.34 -2.68 -13.04
CA PRO A 37 14.97 -3.77 -13.95
C PRO A 37 16.22 -4.56 -14.37
N ASP A 38 16.00 -5.78 -14.89
CA ASP A 38 17.08 -6.56 -15.45
C ASP A 38 17.66 -5.81 -16.65
N PHE A 39 19.00 -5.77 -16.76
CA PHE A 39 19.71 -5.10 -17.84
C PHE A 39 19.29 -3.63 -18.03
N PRO A 40 19.37 -2.81 -16.97
CA PRO A 40 18.97 -1.42 -17.07
C PRO A 40 19.90 -0.63 -17.97
N ASP A 41 19.36 0.34 -18.73
CA ASP A 41 20.17 1.27 -19.48
C ASP A 41 20.72 2.39 -18.55
N ALA A 42 21.57 3.26 -19.09
CA ALA A 42 22.20 4.32 -18.28
C ALA A 42 21.17 5.31 -17.73
N ASP A 43 20.11 5.59 -18.48
CA ASP A 43 19.06 6.50 -18.05
C ASP A 43 18.26 5.90 -16.89
N GLN A 44 17.90 4.63 -16.99
CA GLN A 44 17.21 3.91 -15.92
C GLN A 44 18.03 3.87 -14.62
N ARG A 45 19.35 3.64 -14.73
CA ARG A 45 20.26 3.65 -13.58
C ARG A 45 20.32 5.02 -12.93
N ARG A 46 20.45 6.07 -13.74
CA ARG A 46 20.55 7.44 -13.24
C ARG A 46 19.28 7.85 -12.51
N ARG A 47 18.12 7.54 -13.07
CA ARG A 47 16.83 7.86 -12.45
C ARG A 47 16.64 7.10 -11.15
N PHE A 48 17.03 5.84 -11.12
CA PHE A 48 16.94 5.03 -9.91
C PHE A 48 17.85 5.57 -8.80
N GLU A 49 19.07 5.98 -9.13
CA GLU A 49 20.00 6.58 -8.18
C GLU A 49 19.47 7.90 -7.60
N GLN A 50 18.63 8.59 -8.35
CA GLN A 50 17.97 9.82 -7.92
C GLN A 50 16.67 9.56 -7.15
N GLY A 51 16.35 8.31 -6.86
CA GLY A 51 15.12 7.93 -6.18
C GLY A 51 13.90 7.89 -7.09
N GLU A 52 14.10 7.86 -8.40
CA GLU A 52 13.02 7.87 -9.39
C GLU A 52 13.04 6.58 -10.22
N GLY A 53 11.86 6.18 -10.67
CA GLY A 53 11.74 5.01 -11.54
C GLY A 53 11.98 3.69 -10.81
N GLY A 54 12.36 2.67 -11.59
CA GLY A 54 12.55 1.32 -11.08
C GLY A 54 11.31 0.45 -11.21
N VAL A 55 11.46 -0.81 -10.88
CA VAL A 55 10.38 -1.80 -10.84
C VAL A 55 9.95 -1.97 -9.40
N LEU A 56 8.64 -1.95 -9.14
CA LEU A 56 8.10 -2.15 -7.80
C LEU A 56 7.82 -3.65 -7.58
N VAL A 57 8.51 -4.23 -6.62
CA VAL A 57 8.44 -5.67 -6.34
C VAL A 57 7.73 -5.87 -4.99
N PRO A 58 6.60 -6.59 -4.96
CA PRO A 58 5.94 -6.94 -3.70
C PRO A 58 6.84 -7.83 -2.85
N VAL A 59 6.97 -7.50 -1.57
CA VAL A 59 7.83 -8.24 -0.63
C VAL A 59 7.07 -8.80 0.57
N VAL A 60 6.00 -8.13 1.01
CA VAL A 60 5.16 -8.57 2.14
C VAL A 60 3.72 -8.14 1.88
N CYS A 61 2.77 -9.00 2.23
CA CYS A 61 1.34 -8.67 2.20
C CYS A 61 0.76 -8.94 3.58
N VAL A 62 -0.05 -8.00 4.08
CA VAL A 62 -0.78 -8.19 5.34
C VAL A 62 -2.17 -7.56 5.23
N ASP A 63 -3.09 -8.03 6.06
CA ASP A 63 -4.39 -7.41 6.23
C ASP A 63 -4.58 -7.01 7.68
N LYS A 64 -5.34 -5.95 7.91
CA LYS A 64 -5.64 -5.45 9.24
C LYS A 64 -7.07 -4.96 9.30
N SER A 65 -7.74 -5.22 10.43
CA SER A 65 -8.98 -4.51 10.73
C SER A 65 -8.66 -3.09 11.19
N THR A 66 -9.62 -2.19 11.15
CA THR A 66 -9.42 -0.82 11.62
C THR A 66 -9.15 -0.75 13.12
N GLU A 67 -9.56 -1.78 13.87
CA GLU A 67 -9.32 -1.87 15.31
C GLU A 67 -7.87 -2.26 15.63
N GLU A 68 -7.23 -3.05 14.77
CA GLU A 68 -5.86 -3.49 14.94
C GLU A 68 -4.84 -2.41 14.60
N LEU A 69 -5.27 -1.38 13.87
CA LEU A 69 -4.39 -0.31 13.41
C LEU A 69 -4.48 0.89 14.34
N THR A 70 -3.34 1.41 14.76
CA THR A 70 -3.26 2.65 15.52
C THR A 70 -2.75 3.80 14.68
N ASN A 71 -1.59 3.64 14.06
CA ASN A 71 -0.98 4.66 13.21
C ASN A 71 0.08 4.04 12.30
N MET A 72 0.66 4.86 11.43
CA MET A 72 1.70 4.42 10.49
C MET A 72 2.96 3.97 11.22
N ALA A 73 3.34 4.62 12.30
CA ALA A 73 4.53 4.26 13.06
C ALA A 73 4.44 2.82 13.60
N ALA A 74 3.27 2.42 14.09
CA ALA A 74 3.04 1.05 14.57
C ALA A 74 3.14 0.04 13.44
N LEU A 75 2.60 0.36 12.26
CA LEU A 75 2.67 -0.50 11.09
C LEU A 75 4.12 -0.67 10.61
N VAL A 76 4.87 0.43 10.58
CA VAL A 76 6.30 0.41 10.21
C VAL A 76 7.08 -0.44 11.19
N GLU A 77 6.84 -0.28 12.49
CA GLU A 77 7.53 -1.05 13.53
C GLU A 77 7.24 -2.55 13.40
N GLU A 78 5.99 -2.90 13.14
CA GLU A 78 5.60 -4.29 12.89
C GLU A 78 6.33 -4.85 11.67
N SER A 79 6.45 -4.05 10.60
CA SER A 79 7.16 -4.47 9.38
C SER A 79 8.64 -4.71 9.62
N ARG A 80 9.26 -3.95 10.52
CA ARG A 80 10.68 -4.13 10.85
C ARG A 80 10.97 -5.49 11.48
N ARG A 81 10.00 -6.05 12.18
CA ARG A 81 10.16 -7.36 12.81
C ARG A 81 10.28 -8.49 11.80
N THR A 82 9.87 -8.28 10.56
CA THR A 82 10.04 -9.26 9.49
C THR A 82 11.47 -9.29 8.97
N GLY A 83 12.27 -8.25 9.23
CA GLY A 83 13.62 -8.11 8.69
C GLY A 83 13.63 -7.74 7.21
N ILE A 84 12.49 -7.49 6.60
CA ILE A 84 12.37 -7.18 5.17
C ILE A 84 12.27 -5.67 5.01
N GLU A 85 13.12 -5.12 4.15
CA GLU A 85 13.09 -3.69 3.81
C GLU A 85 12.10 -3.44 2.68
N TRP A 86 11.43 -2.29 2.73
CA TRP A 86 10.47 -1.88 1.71
C TRP A 86 10.54 -0.36 1.53
N ASP A 87 10.04 0.12 0.41
CA ASP A 87 10.05 1.54 0.07
C ASP A 87 8.68 2.20 0.16
N LEU A 88 7.65 1.51 -0.33
CA LEU A 88 6.27 2.01 -0.34
C LEU A 88 5.33 0.90 0.11
N VAL A 89 4.16 1.31 0.63
CA VAL A 89 3.08 0.38 0.92
C VAL A 89 1.84 0.81 0.15
N PHE A 90 1.31 -0.09 -0.67
CA PHE A 90 0.04 0.10 -1.35
C PHE A 90 -1.09 -0.37 -0.44
N THR A 91 -2.20 0.36 -0.47
CA THR A 91 -3.34 0.07 0.40
C THR A 91 -4.64 -0.04 -0.39
N ALA A 92 -5.52 -0.89 0.10
CA ALA A 92 -6.89 -1.01 -0.38
C ALA A 92 -7.79 -1.27 0.83
N ALA A 93 -9.07 -0.95 0.68
CA ALA A 93 -10.05 -1.21 1.73
C ALA A 93 -11.19 -2.03 1.15
N MET A 94 -11.74 -2.93 1.96
CA MET A 94 -12.91 -3.71 1.61
C MET A 94 -13.81 -3.87 2.83
N ASP A 95 -15.09 -4.12 2.59
CA ASP A 95 -15.98 -4.51 3.69
C ASP A 95 -15.43 -5.81 4.30
N ASP A 96 -15.35 -5.86 5.62
CA ASP A 96 -14.80 -7.04 6.30
C ASP A 96 -15.74 -8.23 6.10
N PRO A 97 -15.31 -9.27 5.37
CA PRO A 97 -16.18 -10.43 5.12
C PRO A 97 -16.24 -11.39 6.29
N LYS A 98 -15.42 -11.17 7.34
CA LYS A 98 -15.25 -12.09 8.47
C LYS A 98 -14.88 -13.50 8.03
N ASP A 99 -14.19 -13.59 6.89
CA ASP A 99 -13.74 -14.82 6.26
C ASP A 99 -12.32 -14.60 5.79
N ASP A 100 -11.36 -15.20 6.46
CA ASP A 100 -9.93 -15.01 6.15
C ASP A 100 -9.59 -15.50 4.75
N ALA A 101 -10.25 -16.55 4.27
CA ALA A 101 -10.02 -17.04 2.91
C ALA A 101 -10.39 -16.01 1.85
N GLU A 102 -11.49 -15.25 2.07
CA GLU A 102 -11.88 -14.20 1.15
C GLU A 102 -10.88 -13.03 1.18
N VAL A 103 -10.39 -12.68 2.37
CA VAL A 103 -9.38 -11.63 2.52
C VAL A 103 -8.11 -12.03 1.78
N GLU A 104 -7.67 -13.28 1.91
CA GLU A 104 -6.49 -13.78 1.19
C GLU A 104 -6.66 -13.71 -0.32
N ARG A 105 -7.84 -14.05 -0.83
CA ARG A 105 -8.13 -13.95 -2.26
C ARG A 105 -8.01 -12.51 -2.76
N GLN A 106 -8.52 -11.56 -1.98
CA GLN A 106 -8.44 -10.14 -2.34
C GLN A 106 -7.01 -9.62 -2.28
N LEU A 107 -6.22 -10.03 -1.28
CA LEU A 107 -4.80 -9.71 -1.22
C LEU A 107 -4.06 -10.26 -2.44
N GLN A 108 -4.34 -11.50 -2.82
CA GLN A 108 -3.72 -12.12 -3.98
C GLN A 108 -4.05 -11.35 -5.26
N ARG A 109 -5.31 -10.95 -5.44
CA ARG A 109 -5.72 -10.14 -6.59
C ARG A 109 -5.03 -8.79 -6.62
N MET A 110 -4.89 -8.15 -5.45
CA MET A 110 -4.20 -6.88 -5.35
C MET A 110 -2.72 -7.02 -5.75
N MET A 111 -2.06 -8.06 -5.25
CA MET A 111 -0.67 -8.33 -5.58
C MET A 111 -0.49 -8.57 -7.08
N GLU A 112 -1.34 -9.39 -7.68
CA GLU A 112 -1.31 -9.65 -9.12
C GLU A 112 -1.54 -8.39 -9.94
N SER A 113 -2.50 -7.57 -9.51
CA SER A 113 -2.80 -6.29 -10.17
C SER A 113 -1.59 -5.35 -10.15
N LEU A 114 -0.91 -5.27 -9.01
CA LEU A 114 0.30 -4.45 -8.88
C LEU A 114 1.43 -4.98 -9.76
N GLN A 115 1.59 -6.30 -9.84
CA GLN A 115 2.60 -6.94 -10.71
C GLN A 115 2.32 -6.69 -12.18
N MET A 116 1.06 -6.50 -12.55
CA MET A 116 0.65 -6.15 -13.91
C MET A 116 0.77 -4.66 -14.23
N GLY A 117 1.20 -3.86 -13.26
CA GLY A 117 1.40 -2.43 -13.45
C GLY A 117 0.19 -1.55 -13.13
N ASN A 118 -0.87 -2.09 -12.55
CA ASN A 118 -2.07 -1.32 -12.19
C ASN A 118 -1.88 -0.57 -10.88
N ILE A 119 -0.82 0.20 -10.77
CA ILE A 119 -0.42 0.85 -9.53
C ILE A 119 -1.30 2.06 -9.17
N THR A 120 -1.91 2.72 -10.16
CA THR A 120 -2.75 3.91 -9.92
C THR A 120 -4.11 3.57 -9.33
N ALA A 121 -4.49 2.30 -9.29
CA ALA A 121 -5.76 1.86 -8.70
C ALA A 121 -5.71 1.87 -7.16
N TYR A 122 -4.54 2.04 -6.56
CA TYR A 122 -4.34 1.93 -5.12
C TYR A 122 -3.65 3.17 -4.57
N LEU A 123 -3.92 3.46 -3.30
CA LEU A 123 -3.18 4.50 -2.58
C LEU A 123 -1.86 3.92 -2.08
N ALA A 124 -0.78 4.68 -2.26
CA ALA A 124 0.54 4.32 -1.77
C ALA A 124 1.01 5.32 -0.74
N PHE A 125 1.71 4.83 0.28
CA PHE A 125 2.27 5.65 1.35
C PHE A 125 3.75 5.34 1.54
N ASP A 126 4.50 6.37 1.95
CA ASP A 126 5.89 6.19 2.36
C ASP A 126 5.97 5.77 3.85
N HIS A 127 7.19 5.65 4.37
CA HIS A 127 7.41 5.25 5.77
C HIS A 127 6.88 6.27 6.79
N HIS A 128 6.66 7.50 6.37
CA HIS A 128 6.13 8.56 7.24
C HIS A 128 4.60 8.66 7.18
N GLY A 129 3.98 7.84 6.35
CA GLY A 129 2.52 7.85 6.19
C GLY A 129 2.02 8.96 5.28
N ASN A 130 2.88 9.53 4.44
CA ASN A 130 2.48 10.50 3.44
C ASN A 130 2.11 9.78 2.14
N ALA A 131 0.99 10.19 1.54
CA ALA A 131 0.58 9.63 0.26
C ALA A 131 1.59 10.04 -0.81
N VAL A 132 1.93 9.08 -1.66
CA VAL A 132 2.86 9.31 -2.77
C VAL A 132 2.21 8.98 -4.09
N ASN A 133 2.57 9.74 -5.12
CA ASN A 133 2.08 9.52 -6.47
C ASN A 133 3.12 8.68 -7.21
N VAL A 134 2.73 7.47 -7.63
CA VAL A 134 3.61 6.51 -8.30
C VAL A 134 3.20 6.26 -9.76
N GLY A 135 2.26 7.05 -10.25
CA GLY A 135 1.75 6.92 -11.63
C GLY A 135 2.43 7.78 -12.66
#